data_219aaf8373f45675a90fbed944ddd10f
#
_entry.id   219aaf8373f45675a90fbed944ddd10f
#
_cell.length_a   1.000
_cell.length_b   1.000
_cell.length_c   1.000
_cell.angle_alpha   90.00
_cell.angle_beta   90.00
_cell.angle_gamma   90.00
#
_symmetry.space_group_name_H-M   'P 1'
#
loop_
_entity.id
_entity.type
_entity.pdbx_description
1 polymer ?
#
loop_
_entity_poly.entity_id
_entity_poly.type
_entity_poly.pdbx_seq_one_letter_code
_entity_poly.pdbx_strand_id
1 'polypeptide(L)' 'MDTIIHNRIRCKKCGEIIESHTVHEFKWCSCGAVAVDGGKDYLRRCGKREDYEDLSEVCLQSE' A
#
# COMPACT_ATOMS: atom_id res chain seq x y z
N MET A 1 14.83 -12.68 -5.70
CA MET A 1 14.16 -11.92 -4.64
C MET A 1 13.06 -11.05 -5.23
N ASP A 2 11.94 -10.96 -4.55
CA ASP A 2 10.86 -10.12 -5.00
C ASP A 2 11.19 -8.66 -4.71
N THR A 3 10.81 -7.78 -5.63
CA THR A 3 11.03 -6.35 -5.48
C THR A 3 9.70 -5.63 -5.52
N ILE A 4 9.42 -4.84 -4.50
CA ILE A 4 8.21 -4.02 -4.47
C ILE A 4 8.45 -2.79 -5.34
N ILE A 5 7.66 -2.65 -6.40
CA ILE A 5 7.75 -1.50 -7.29
C ILE A 5 6.85 -0.39 -6.77
N HIS A 6 5.61 -0.74 -6.44
CA HIS A 6 4.64 0.21 -5.88
C HIS A 6 3.97 -0.43 -4.68
N ASN A 7 4.00 0.27 -3.55
CA ASN A 7 3.29 -0.14 -2.34
C ASN A 7 2.12 0.82 -2.17
N ARG A 8 0.98 0.47 -2.77
CA ARG A 8 -0.16 1.39 -2.82
C ARG A 8 -1.48 0.64 -2.73
N ILE A 9 -2.48 1.36 -2.25
CA ILE A 9 -3.85 0.86 -2.16
C ILE A 9 -4.80 1.98 -2.55
N ARG A 10 -6.04 1.59 -2.86
CA ARG A 10 -7.12 2.55 -3.07
C ARG A 10 -8.14 2.37 -1.97
N CYS A 11 -8.48 3.45 -1.29
CA CYS A 11 -9.53 3.43 -0.28
C CYS A 11 -10.88 3.28 -0.98
N LYS A 12 -11.66 2.29 -0.59
CA LYS A 12 -12.98 2.08 -1.18
C LYS A 12 -14.01 3.07 -0.67
N LYS A 13 -13.73 3.72 0.45
CA LYS A 13 -14.67 4.67 1.04
C LYS A 13 -14.55 6.05 0.44
N CYS A 14 -13.33 6.55 0.24
CA CYS A 14 -13.12 7.88 -0.31
C CYS A 14 -12.56 7.85 -1.73
N GLY A 15 -12.11 6.70 -2.21
CA GLY A 15 -11.60 6.54 -3.56
C GLY A 15 -10.17 7.01 -3.75
N GLU A 16 -9.52 7.48 -2.70
CA GLU A 16 -8.16 8.01 -2.82
C GLU A 16 -7.14 6.87 -2.97
N ILE A 17 -6.16 7.07 -3.85
CA ILE A 17 -5.04 6.15 -4.00
C ILE A 17 -3.88 6.72 -3.20
N ILE A 18 -3.33 5.91 -2.30
CA ILE A 18 -2.21 6.31 -1.45
C ILE A 18 -1.06 5.32 -1.66
N GLU A 19 0.15 5.83 -1.55
CA GLU A 19 1.34 5.01 -1.79
C GLU A 19 2.41 5.32 -0.75
N SER A 20 3.06 4.27 -0.24
CA SER A 20 4.19 4.39 0.66
C SER A 20 5.47 4.23 -0.16
N HIS A 21 6.30 5.27 -0.21
CA HIS A 21 7.50 5.29 -1.06
C HIS A 21 8.75 4.83 -0.31
N THR A 22 8.80 5.04 1.00
CA THR A 22 9.94 4.64 1.81
C THR A 22 9.47 3.81 2.98
N VAL A 23 10.41 3.04 3.57
CA VAL A 23 10.08 2.13 4.66
C VAL A 23 9.47 2.83 5.88
N HIS A 24 9.80 4.10 6.06
CA HIS A 24 9.28 4.87 7.20
C HIS A 24 8.06 5.71 6.86
N GLU A 25 7.59 5.67 5.64
CA GLU A 25 6.44 6.47 5.25
C GLU A 25 5.15 5.74 5.57
N PHE A 26 4.41 6.30 6.52
CA PHE A 26 3.10 5.80 6.94
C PHE A 26 2.06 6.77 6.41
N LYS A 27 1.27 6.33 5.43
CA LYS A 27 0.38 7.25 4.72
C LYS A 27 -1.07 6.85 4.90
N TRP A 28 -1.87 7.75 5.46
CA TRP A 28 -3.31 7.56 5.61
C TRP A 28 -4.06 8.17 4.43
N CYS A 29 -5.21 7.60 4.08
CA CYS A 29 -6.09 8.24 3.12
C CYS A 29 -6.81 9.41 3.77
N SER A 30 -7.44 10.26 2.95
CA SER A 30 -8.08 11.49 3.44
C SER A 30 -9.19 11.23 4.45
N CYS A 31 -9.93 10.13 4.28
CA CYS A 31 -11.02 9.81 5.21
C CYS A 31 -10.52 9.05 6.44
N GLY A 32 -9.26 8.66 6.47
CA GLY A 32 -8.67 7.98 7.63
C GLY A 32 -9.06 6.53 7.79
N ALA A 33 -9.72 5.93 6.82
CA ALA A 33 -10.19 4.55 6.95
C ALA A 33 -9.07 3.53 6.79
N VAL A 34 -8.09 3.82 5.93
CA VAL A 34 -7.00 2.88 5.61
C VAL A 34 -5.69 3.62 5.49
N ALA A 35 -4.59 2.87 5.61
CA ALA A 35 -3.24 3.42 5.49
C ALA A 35 -2.31 2.39 4.88
N VAL A 36 -1.20 2.86 4.31
CA VAL A 36 -0.13 2.00 3.81
C VAL A 36 1.17 2.37 4.50
N ASP A 37 2.04 1.38 4.65
CA ASP A 37 3.33 1.54 5.30
C ASP A 37 4.30 0.52 4.73
N GLY A 38 5.59 0.72 4.94
CA GLY A 38 6.62 -0.23 4.60
C GLY A 38 7.40 0.09 3.35
N GLY A 39 6.95 1.07 2.56
CA GLY A 39 7.66 1.50 1.36
C GLY A 39 7.95 0.33 0.43
N LYS A 40 9.24 0.19 0.08
CA LYS A 40 9.68 -0.88 -0.83
C LYS A 40 10.23 -2.09 -0.08
N ASP A 41 10.16 -2.07 1.25
CA ASP A 41 10.68 -3.18 2.04
C ASP A 41 9.61 -4.22 2.35
N TYR A 42 8.39 -3.77 2.66
CA TYR A 42 7.29 -4.70 2.95
C TYR A 42 5.95 -4.01 2.70
N LEU A 43 4.93 -4.82 2.51
CA LEU A 43 3.58 -4.33 2.26
C LEU A 43 2.78 -4.39 3.57
N ARG A 44 2.61 -3.25 4.20
CA ARG A 44 1.86 -3.16 5.44
C ARG A 44 0.63 -2.29 5.26
N ARG A 45 -0.49 -2.76 5.77
CA ARG A 45 -1.77 -2.10 5.64
C ARG A 45 -2.41 -1.90 6.99
N CYS A 46 -3.10 -0.77 7.17
CA CYS A 46 -3.93 -0.54 8.35
C CYS A 46 -5.36 -0.30 7.90
N GLY A 47 -6.32 -0.73 8.72
CA GLY A 47 -7.73 -0.64 8.40
C GLY A 47 -8.32 -1.98 8.04
N LYS A 48 -9.61 -2.00 7.74
CA LYS A 48 -10.29 -3.25 7.40
C LYS A 48 -9.96 -3.64 5.97
N ARG A 49 -9.73 -4.93 5.75
CA ARG A 49 -9.38 -5.42 4.42
C ARG A 49 -10.46 -5.11 3.39
N GLU A 50 -11.70 -5.10 3.79
CA GLU A 50 -12.81 -4.81 2.89
C GLU A 50 -12.89 -3.35 2.48
N ASP A 51 -12.12 -2.47 3.16
CA ASP A 51 -12.18 -1.03 2.93
C ASP A 51 -11.14 -0.55 1.92
N TYR A 52 -10.31 -1.44 1.38
CA TYR A 52 -9.31 -1.02 0.41
C TYR A 52 -9.14 -2.06 -0.70
N GLU A 53 -8.62 -1.57 -1.82
CA GLU A 53 -8.24 -2.40 -2.95
C GLU A 53 -6.72 -2.34 -3.08
N ASP A 54 -6.06 -3.49 -3.11
CA ASP A 54 -4.61 -3.56 -3.21
C ASP A 54 -4.19 -3.29 -4.65
N LEU A 55 -3.47 -2.18 -4.85
CA LEU A 55 -2.96 -1.80 -6.16
C LEU A 55 -1.43 -1.89 -6.21
N SER A 56 -0.86 -2.61 -5.27
CA SER A 56 0.59 -2.77 -5.20
C SER A 56 1.11 -3.55 -6.41
N GLU A 57 2.31 -3.20 -6.81
CA GLU A 57 2.98 -3.86 -7.92
C GLU A 57 4.29 -4.43 -7.40
N VAL A 58 4.49 -5.73 -7.62
CA VAL A 58 5.68 -6.45 -7.16
C VAL A 58 6.28 -7.15 -8.36
N CYS A 59 7.59 -6.98 -8.52
CA CYS A 59 8.34 -7.71 -9.55
C CYS A 59 8.84 -9.01 -8.94
N LEU A 60 8.35 -10.13 -9.45
CA LEU A 60 8.77 -11.45 -8.98
C LEU A 60 9.96 -11.90 -9.79
N GLN A 61 11.04 -12.25 -9.10
CA GLN A 61 12.24 -12.76 -9.77
C GLN A 61 12.22 -14.28 -9.72
N SER A 62 12.27 -14.89 -10.90
CA SER A 62 12.37 -16.34 -10.99
C SER A 62 13.78 -16.73 -11.37
N GLU A 63 14.18 -17.87 -10.89
CA GLU A 63 15.51 -18.45 -11.19
C GLU A 63 15.63 -18.87 -12.63
#